data_c88f0f015a3b0ddd707f2dc3d6e5c016
#
_entry.id   c88f0f015a3b0ddd707f2dc3d6e5c016
#
_cell.length_a   1.000
_cell.length_b   1.000
_cell.length_c   1.000
_cell.angle_alpha   90.00
_cell.angle_beta   90.00
_cell.angle_gamma   90.00
#
_symmetry.space_group_name_H-M   'P 1'
#
loop_
_entity.id
_entity.type
_entity.pdbx_description
1 polymer ?
#
loop_
_entity_poly.entity_id
_entity_poly.type
_entity_poly.pdbx_seq_one_letter_code
_entity_poly.pdbx_strand_id
1 'polypeptide(L)'
;MFSLDKLKVYGKALTNAASLAQRSRSWGKRHAVTDQLLRASESLVPNLAEGARLRSSAKRQHQLDYAIGSALECAACLDIAQIKEFLCRDEALQEKRSLCEVVKMMVGLKKAWSVEAIHEEPSRYGKPEEWLF
;
A
#
# COMPACT_ATOMS: atom_id res chain seq x y z
N MET A 1 7.94 21.16 -4.52
CA MET A 1 7.43 20.28 -3.46
C MET A 1 6.73 19.08 -4.09
N PHE A 2 6.96 17.92 -3.54
CA PHE A 2 6.34 16.68 -3.99
C PHE A 2 4.85 16.67 -3.68
N SER A 3 4.02 16.28 -4.65
CA SER A 3 2.57 16.16 -4.48
C SER A 3 2.17 14.68 -4.45
N LEU A 4 1.52 14.25 -3.37
CA LEU A 4 1.02 12.88 -3.24
C LEU A 4 -0.03 12.55 -4.29
N ASP A 5 -0.81 13.55 -4.71
CA ASP A 5 -1.87 13.35 -5.70
C ASP A 5 -1.34 12.82 -7.03
N LYS A 6 -0.08 13.11 -7.34
CA LYS A 6 0.56 12.64 -8.58
C LYS A 6 1.13 11.25 -8.47
N LEU A 7 1.14 10.66 -7.29
CA LEU A 7 1.67 9.31 -7.08
C LEU A 7 0.58 8.29 -7.42
N LYS A 8 0.72 7.60 -8.54
CA LYS A 8 -0.30 6.62 -8.99
C LYS A 8 -0.63 5.57 -7.93
N VAL A 9 0.38 5.04 -7.26
CA VAL A 9 0.16 4.02 -6.24
C VAL A 9 -0.60 4.58 -5.06
N TYR A 10 -0.44 5.86 -4.75
CA TYR A 10 -1.18 6.51 -3.68
C TYR A 10 -2.69 6.47 -3.97
N GLY A 11 -3.08 6.87 -5.18
CA GLY A 11 -4.49 6.82 -5.59
C GLY A 11 -5.06 5.41 -5.55
N LYS A 12 -4.31 4.42 -6.03
CA LYS A 12 -4.74 3.03 -5.98
C LYS A 12 -4.85 2.51 -4.55
N ALA A 13 -3.93 2.89 -3.68
CA ALA A 13 -3.98 2.51 -2.26
C ALA A 13 -5.20 3.11 -1.57
N LEU A 14 -5.54 4.36 -1.86
CA LEU A 14 -6.75 4.99 -1.33
C LEU A 14 -8.02 4.30 -1.81
N THR A 15 -8.08 3.97 -3.10
CA THR A 15 -9.22 3.24 -3.68
C THR A 15 -9.37 1.87 -3.01
N ASN A 16 -8.26 1.17 -2.82
CA ASN A 16 -8.25 -0.13 -2.13
C ASN A 16 -8.73 0.01 -0.68
N ALA A 17 -8.23 0.99 0.04
CA ALA A 17 -8.63 1.23 1.42
C ALA A 17 -10.15 1.52 1.53
N ALA A 18 -10.68 2.32 0.61
CA ALA A 18 -12.10 2.63 0.56
C ALA A 18 -12.93 1.37 0.30
N SER A 19 -12.50 0.54 -0.64
CA SER A 19 -13.19 -0.71 -0.97
C SER A 19 -13.22 -1.67 0.22
N LEU A 20 -12.09 -1.84 0.89
CA LEU A 20 -11.99 -2.71 2.07
C LEU A 20 -12.85 -2.19 3.22
N ALA A 21 -12.87 -0.89 3.45
CA ALA A 21 -13.72 -0.29 4.47
C ALA A 21 -15.20 -0.55 4.17
N GLN A 22 -15.60 -0.41 2.91
CA GLN A 22 -16.98 -0.64 2.50
C GLN A 22 -17.37 -2.11 2.71
N ARG A 23 -16.53 -3.05 2.26
CA ARG A 23 -16.84 -4.47 2.39
C ARG A 23 -16.93 -4.93 3.84
N SER A 24 -16.07 -4.39 4.71
CA SER A 24 -16.01 -4.82 6.11
C SER A 24 -17.09 -4.23 7.02
N ARG A 25 -17.87 -3.27 6.54
CA ARG A 25 -18.88 -2.59 7.36
C ARG A 25 -19.88 -3.56 8.01
N SER A 26 -20.22 -4.64 7.31
CA SER A 26 -21.23 -5.60 7.76
C SER A 26 -20.64 -6.77 8.55
N TRP A 27 -19.31 -6.86 8.68
CA TRP A 27 -18.68 -8.04 9.29
C TRP A 27 -18.79 -8.10 10.81
N GLY A 28 -19.08 -6.97 11.44
CA GLY A 28 -19.18 -6.89 12.89
C GLY A 28 -17.83 -6.64 13.56
N LYS A 29 -17.84 -5.73 14.51
CA LYS A 29 -16.63 -5.27 15.21
C LYS A 29 -16.05 -6.30 16.18
N ARG A 30 -16.82 -7.34 16.51
CA ARG A 30 -16.39 -8.39 17.45
C ARG A 30 -15.34 -9.32 16.86
N HIS A 31 -15.21 -9.34 15.54
CA HIS A 31 -14.25 -10.22 14.87
C HIS A 31 -12.91 -9.54 14.77
N ALA A 32 -11.87 -10.19 15.27
CA ALA A 32 -10.51 -9.67 15.23
C ALA A 32 -10.05 -9.34 13.81
N VAL A 33 -10.49 -10.16 12.83
CA VAL A 33 -10.12 -9.95 11.43
C VAL A 33 -10.61 -8.61 10.89
N THR A 34 -11.78 -8.13 11.32
CA THR A 34 -12.31 -6.84 10.90
C THR A 34 -11.38 -5.71 11.34
N ASP A 35 -11.01 -5.72 12.61
CA ASP A 35 -10.10 -4.71 13.17
C ASP A 35 -8.73 -4.76 12.53
N GLN A 36 -8.16 -5.96 12.36
CA GLN A 36 -6.86 -6.14 11.74
C GLN A 36 -6.85 -5.67 10.30
N LEU A 37 -7.89 -5.97 9.53
CA LEU A 37 -7.98 -5.52 8.14
C LEU A 37 -8.00 -3.98 8.06
N LEU A 38 -8.82 -3.36 8.88
CA LEU A 38 -8.93 -1.90 8.89
C LEU A 38 -7.62 -1.25 9.32
N ARG A 39 -6.95 -1.76 10.34
CA ARG A 39 -5.66 -1.24 10.78
C ARG A 39 -4.60 -1.38 9.68
N ALA A 40 -4.55 -2.54 9.04
CA ALA A 40 -3.57 -2.78 7.97
C ALA A 40 -3.81 -1.86 6.78
N SER A 41 -5.06 -1.72 6.34
CA SER A 41 -5.39 -0.85 5.21
C SER A 41 -5.13 0.62 5.53
N GLU A 42 -5.40 1.05 6.75
CA GLU A 42 -5.11 2.41 7.20
C GLU A 42 -3.61 2.68 7.35
N SER A 43 -2.83 1.65 7.70
CA SER A 43 -1.38 1.75 7.86
C SER A 43 -0.65 1.88 6.52
N LEU A 44 -1.15 1.21 5.48
CA LEU A 44 -0.52 1.20 4.16
C LEU A 44 -0.33 2.61 3.60
N VAL A 45 -1.37 3.41 3.61
CA VAL A 45 -1.38 4.73 2.99
C VAL A 45 -0.41 5.70 3.69
N PRO A 46 -0.45 5.87 5.03
CA PRO A 46 0.52 6.74 5.70
C PRO A 46 1.97 6.30 5.54
N ASN A 47 2.24 5.00 5.55
CA ASN A 47 3.61 4.50 5.37
C ASN A 47 4.12 4.80 3.96
N LEU A 48 3.26 4.66 2.95
CA LEU A 48 3.60 5.04 1.58
C LEU A 48 3.90 6.54 1.49
N ALA A 49 3.05 7.36 2.07
CA ALA A 49 3.21 8.82 2.09
C ALA A 49 4.50 9.23 2.80
N GLU A 50 4.81 8.59 3.92
CA GLU A 50 6.04 8.85 4.68
C GLU A 50 7.27 8.49 3.86
N GLY A 51 7.23 7.35 3.17
CA GLY A 51 8.33 6.95 2.28
C GLY A 51 8.57 7.98 1.18
N ALA A 52 7.50 8.51 0.59
CA ALA A 52 7.60 9.52 -0.45
C ALA A 52 8.19 10.83 0.06
N ARG A 53 7.94 11.17 1.33
CA ARG A 53 8.41 12.41 1.96
C ARG A 53 9.90 12.37 2.31
N LEU A 54 10.41 11.22 2.71
CA LEU A 54 11.77 11.08 3.20
C LEU A 54 12.80 11.27 2.09
N ARG A 55 13.99 11.77 2.44
CA ARG A 55 15.08 11.97 1.49
C ARG A 55 16.06 10.82 1.46
N SER A 56 16.29 10.20 2.62
CA SER A 56 17.20 9.05 2.71
C SER A 56 16.61 7.84 2.00
N SER A 57 17.36 7.28 1.05
CA SER A 57 16.92 6.10 0.33
C SER A 57 16.67 4.92 1.27
N ALA A 58 17.53 4.71 2.25
CA ALA A 58 17.36 3.64 3.22
C ALA A 58 16.05 3.80 3.99
N LYS A 59 15.74 5.02 4.44
CA LYS A 59 14.50 5.30 5.17
C LYS A 59 13.27 5.17 4.28
N ARG A 60 13.37 5.59 3.01
CA ARG A 60 12.30 5.42 2.03
C ARG A 60 11.97 3.95 1.82
N GLN A 61 13.00 3.14 1.61
CA GLN A 61 12.82 1.71 1.41
C GLN A 61 12.22 1.04 2.63
N HIS A 62 12.64 1.46 3.82
CA HIS A 62 12.13 0.94 5.07
C HIS A 62 10.62 1.23 5.21
N GLN A 63 10.19 2.46 4.90
CA GLN A 63 8.77 2.82 4.93
C GLN A 63 7.95 2.07 3.88
N LEU A 64 8.52 1.85 2.70
CA LEU A 64 7.87 1.03 1.67
C LEU A 64 7.73 -0.41 2.12
N ASP A 65 8.73 -0.96 2.81
CA ASP A 65 8.63 -2.32 3.35
C ASP A 65 7.49 -2.45 4.35
N TYR A 66 7.29 -1.44 5.19
CA TYR A 66 6.14 -1.41 6.09
C TYR A 66 4.81 -1.35 5.32
N ALA A 67 4.74 -0.53 4.28
CA ALA A 67 3.54 -0.43 3.46
C ALA A 67 3.25 -1.76 2.74
N ILE A 68 4.27 -2.41 2.20
CA ILE A 68 4.15 -3.72 1.56
C ILE A 68 3.67 -4.75 2.58
N GLY A 69 4.24 -4.75 3.78
CA GLY A 69 3.81 -5.62 4.87
C GLY A 69 2.34 -5.43 5.22
N SER A 70 1.88 -4.18 5.26
CA SER A 70 0.48 -3.86 5.50
C SER A 70 -0.43 -4.43 4.41
N ALA A 71 -0.01 -4.36 3.15
CA ALA A 71 -0.78 -4.92 2.03
C ALA A 71 -0.88 -6.44 2.15
N LEU A 72 0.21 -7.11 2.51
CA LEU A 72 0.21 -8.56 2.70
C LEU A 72 -0.66 -8.97 3.88
N GLU A 73 -0.65 -8.19 4.94
CA GLU A 73 -1.54 -8.41 6.07
C GLU A 73 -3.02 -8.27 5.67
N CYS A 74 -3.34 -7.29 4.85
CA CYS A 74 -4.69 -7.16 4.28
C CYS A 74 -5.09 -8.42 3.50
N ALA A 75 -4.20 -8.93 2.66
CA ALA A 75 -4.47 -10.14 1.89
C ALA A 75 -4.75 -11.34 2.79
N ALA A 76 -3.97 -11.51 3.85
CA ALA A 76 -4.19 -12.58 4.82
C ALA A 76 -5.53 -12.43 5.54
N CYS A 77 -5.92 -11.20 5.89
CA CYS A 77 -7.22 -10.92 6.50
C CYS A 77 -8.37 -11.27 5.54
N LEU A 78 -8.19 -11.03 4.25
CA LEU A 78 -9.20 -11.40 3.25
C LEU A 78 -9.35 -12.91 3.15
N ASP A 79 -8.29 -13.67 3.26
CA ASP A 79 -8.36 -15.14 3.30
C ASP A 79 -9.15 -15.61 4.51
N ILE A 80 -8.91 -15.02 5.68
CA ILE A 80 -9.65 -15.35 6.90
C ILE A 80 -11.12 -14.96 6.76
N ALA A 81 -11.39 -13.79 6.21
CA ALA A 81 -12.76 -13.32 5.99
C ALA A 81 -13.55 -14.25 5.07
N GLN A 82 -12.88 -14.79 4.05
CA GLN A 82 -13.49 -15.76 3.16
C GLN A 82 -13.83 -17.07 3.92
N ILE A 83 -12.92 -17.55 4.75
CA ILE A 83 -13.16 -18.73 5.59
C ILE A 83 -14.37 -18.52 6.51
N LYS A 84 -14.51 -17.31 7.04
CA LYS A 84 -15.63 -16.95 7.90
C LYS A 84 -16.92 -16.62 7.13
N GLU A 85 -16.87 -16.70 5.82
CA GLU A 85 -18.01 -16.43 4.93
C GLU A 85 -18.50 -14.98 4.99
N PHE A 86 -17.61 -14.04 5.36
CA PHE A 86 -17.95 -12.61 5.33
C PHE A 86 -17.96 -12.07 3.90
N LEU A 87 -17.25 -12.73 3.00
CA LEU A 87 -17.28 -12.42 1.58
C LEU A 87 -17.04 -13.69 0.77
N CYS A 88 -17.50 -13.69 -0.47
CA CYS A 88 -17.36 -14.84 -1.34
C CYS A 88 -15.96 -14.84 -1.97
N ARG A 89 -15.64 -15.98 -2.64
CA ARG A 89 -14.34 -16.16 -3.29
C ARG A 89 -14.05 -15.06 -4.31
N ASP A 90 -15.03 -14.70 -5.13
CA ASP A 90 -14.84 -13.70 -6.19
C ASP A 90 -14.55 -12.32 -5.61
N GLU A 91 -15.25 -11.95 -4.55
CA GLU A 91 -15.02 -10.70 -3.85
C GLU A 91 -13.62 -10.64 -3.23
N ALA A 92 -13.22 -11.72 -2.55
CA ALA A 92 -11.89 -11.83 -1.97
C ALA A 92 -10.81 -11.74 -3.04
N LEU A 93 -11.01 -12.43 -4.16
CA LEU A 93 -10.06 -12.43 -5.27
C LEU A 93 -9.92 -11.04 -5.89
N GLN A 94 -11.02 -10.32 -6.06
CA GLN A 94 -11.02 -8.96 -6.58
C GLN A 94 -10.18 -8.03 -5.71
N GLU A 95 -10.39 -8.08 -4.40
CA GLU A 95 -9.63 -7.25 -3.47
C GLU A 95 -8.16 -7.64 -3.43
N LYS A 96 -7.85 -8.93 -3.48
CA LYS A 96 -6.46 -9.40 -3.48
C LYS A 96 -5.74 -8.99 -4.76
N ARG A 97 -6.41 -8.98 -5.89
CA ARG A 97 -5.82 -8.49 -7.16
C ARG A 97 -5.48 -7.00 -7.06
N SER A 98 -6.37 -6.21 -6.48
CA SER A 98 -6.14 -4.79 -6.25
C SER A 98 -4.92 -4.57 -5.36
N LEU A 99 -4.81 -5.32 -4.27
CA LEU A 99 -3.63 -5.27 -3.39
C LEU A 99 -2.35 -5.67 -4.12
N CYS A 100 -2.44 -6.70 -4.97
CA CYS A 100 -1.29 -7.15 -5.76
C CYS A 100 -0.78 -6.04 -6.67
N GLU A 101 -1.66 -5.29 -7.32
CA GLU A 101 -1.27 -4.16 -8.16
C GLU A 101 -0.56 -3.09 -7.33
N VAL A 102 -1.08 -2.77 -6.15
CA VAL A 102 -0.47 -1.80 -5.24
C VAL A 102 0.94 -2.27 -4.84
N VAL A 103 1.09 -3.55 -4.47
CA VAL A 103 2.40 -4.11 -4.10
C VAL A 103 3.38 -4.02 -5.26
N LYS A 104 2.96 -4.38 -6.46
CA LYS A 104 3.84 -4.30 -7.65
C LYS A 104 4.33 -2.89 -7.89
N MET A 105 3.46 -1.90 -7.73
CA MET A 105 3.83 -0.50 -7.89
C MET A 105 4.79 -0.06 -6.78
N MET A 106 4.59 -0.50 -5.55
CA MET A 106 5.49 -0.17 -4.44
C MET A 106 6.86 -0.82 -4.61
N VAL A 107 6.90 -2.05 -5.12
CA VAL A 107 8.18 -2.73 -5.43
C VAL A 107 8.92 -1.95 -6.51
N GLY A 108 8.21 -1.46 -7.52
CA GLY A 108 8.80 -0.60 -8.55
C GLY A 108 9.40 0.69 -7.99
N LEU A 109 8.69 1.35 -7.10
CA LEU A 109 9.18 2.55 -6.41
C LEU A 109 10.42 2.24 -5.56
N LYS A 110 10.39 1.12 -4.85
CA LYS A 110 11.52 0.71 -4.02
C LYS A 110 12.79 0.56 -4.87
N LYS A 111 12.66 -0.04 -6.04
CA LYS A 111 13.79 -0.18 -6.98
C LYS A 111 14.28 1.19 -7.47
N ALA A 112 13.37 2.07 -7.83
CA ALA A 112 13.71 3.41 -8.32
C ALA A 112 14.47 4.20 -7.25
N TRP A 113 14.00 4.17 -6.02
CA TRP A 113 14.65 4.88 -4.92
C TRP A 113 15.99 4.24 -4.52
N SER A 114 16.14 2.94 -4.73
CA SER A 114 17.41 2.24 -4.51
C SER A 114 18.47 2.69 -5.52
N VAL A 115 18.09 2.83 -6.78
CA VAL A 115 18.98 3.33 -7.84
C VAL A 115 19.45 4.75 -7.52
N GLU A 116 18.56 5.60 -7.04
CA GLU A 116 18.90 6.95 -6.62
C GLU A 116 19.97 6.95 -5.53
N ALA A 117 19.83 6.07 -4.54
CA ALA A 117 20.80 5.95 -3.45
C ALA A 117 22.19 5.54 -3.96
N ILE A 118 22.24 4.60 -4.89
CA ILE A 118 23.49 4.11 -5.44
C ILE A 118 24.25 5.23 -6.15
N HIS A 119 23.55 6.10 -6.86
CA HIS A 119 24.16 7.14 -7.65
C HIS A 119 24.44 8.43 -6.88
N GLU A 120 23.84 8.63 -5.73
CA GLU A 120 24.05 9.77 -4.83
C GLU A 120 23.90 11.16 -5.44
N GLU A 121 23.24 11.28 -6.57
CA GLU A 121 23.05 12.56 -7.23
C GLU A 121 21.56 12.80 -7.49
N PRO A 122 20.83 13.23 -6.47
CA PRO A 122 19.37 13.41 -6.59
C PRO A 122 18.95 14.32 -7.74
N SER A 123 19.72 15.40 -7.99
CA SER A 123 19.41 16.34 -9.06
C SER A 123 19.61 15.74 -10.44
N ARG A 124 20.48 14.74 -10.58
CA ARG A 124 20.78 14.06 -11.83
C ARG A 124 19.63 13.20 -12.32
N TYR A 125 18.86 12.65 -11.38
CA TYR A 125 17.77 11.74 -11.68
C TYR A 125 16.41 12.40 -11.60
N GLY A 126 16.41 13.73 -11.55
CA GLY A 126 15.19 14.49 -11.38
C GLY A 126 14.69 14.44 -9.95
N LYS A 127 13.47 14.91 -9.77
CA LYS A 127 12.82 14.94 -8.46
C LYS A 127 11.95 13.70 -8.31
N PRO A 128 11.72 13.25 -7.06
CA PRO A 128 10.88 12.07 -6.83
C PRO A 128 9.53 12.12 -7.54
N GLU A 129 8.93 13.28 -7.67
CA GLU A 129 7.65 13.43 -8.36
C GLU A 129 7.72 13.08 -9.86
N GLU A 130 8.90 13.07 -10.46
CA GLU A 130 9.07 12.70 -11.87
C GLU A 130 9.03 11.19 -12.08
N TRP A 131 9.28 10.39 -11.04
CA TRP A 131 9.29 8.93 -11.14
C TRP A 131 7.93 8.31 -10.92
N LEU A 132 6.98 9.09 -10.50
CA LEU A 132 5.73 8.58 -9.96
C LEU A 132 4.63 8.46 -11.00
N PHE A 133 4.88 8.90 -12.17
CA PHE A 133 3.90 8.86 -13.28
C PHE A 133 4.53 8.54 -14.57
#